data_2524991b0e396ef01be1877e25305399
#
_entry.id   2524991b0e396ef01be1877e25305399
#
_cell.length_a   1.000
_cell.length_b   1.000
_cell.length_c   1.000
_cell.angle_alpha   90.00
_cell.angle_beta   90.00
_cell.angle_gamma   90.00
#
_symmetry.space_group_name_H-M   'P 1'
#
loop_
_entity.id
_entity.type
_entity.pdbx_description
1 polymer ?
#
loop_
_entity_poly.entity_id
_entity_poly.type
_entity_poly.pdbx_seq_one_letter_code
_entity_poly.pdbx_strand_id
1 'polypeptide(L)'
;MLENEVDETYADQILEEIGQLNKPNLPFDYALANIYQKMILKFGKPSGITPAKDGVKAIFFIGPTGVGKTTTIAKLASKFRLDEKKKVALLTADTYRIAAAEQLRTYANILEVPFRVVYSEEELGKAVEDFKEYDYILIDTAGHSHQNNEQKENMCKLSGTLDEKIEKEIYLVLSATTKYR
;
A
#
# COMPACT_ATOMS: atom_id res chain seq x y z
N MET A 1 -5.09 25.51 -3.72
CA MET A 1 -4.49 24.46 -2.87
C MET A 1 -5.20 24.37 -1.53
N LEU A 2 -5.34 25.45 -0.78
CA LEU A 2 -5.99 25.43 0.56
C LEU A 2 -7.47 24.99 0.49
N GLU A 3 -8.21 25.38 -0.54
CA GLU A 3 -9.60 24.91 -0.77
C GLU A 3 -9.70 23.39 -0.97
N ASN A 4 -8.61 22.74 -1.38
CA ASN A 4 -8.50 21.29 -1.53
C ASN A 4 -7.79 20.63 -0.35
N GLU A 5 -7.79 21.29 0.83
CA GLU A 5 -7.26 20.77 2.08
C GLU A 5 -5.76 20.39 2.04
N VAL A 6 -4.99 21.00 1.16
CA VAL A 6 -3.52 20.90 1.21
C VAL A 6 -3.04 21.72 2.40
N ASP A 7 -2.24 21.10 3.26
CA ASP A 7 -1.64 21.77 4.42
C ASP A 7 -0.87 23.03 3.98
N GLU A 8 -1.05 24.13 4.72
CA GLU A 8 -0.50 25.45 4.41
C GLU A 8 1.02 25.42 4.27
N THR A 9 1.69 24.65 5.13
CA THR A 9 3.15 24.50 5.10
C THR A 9 3.65 23.93 3.77
N TYR A 10 2.95 22.92 3.23
CA TYR A 10 3.30 22.34 1.93
C TYR A 10 2.93 23.24 0.76
N ALA A 11 1.82 23.97 0.87
CA ALA A 11 1.41 24.94 -0.14
C ALA A 11 2.46 26.07 -0.23
N ASP A 12 2.89 26.60 0.89
CA ASP A 12 3.90 27.67 0.98
C ASP A 12 5.26 27.21 0.45
N GLN A 13 5.72 26.01 0.80
CA GLN A 13 6.95 25.45 0.24
C GLN A 13 6.94 25.39 -1.29
N ILE A 14 5.80 24.96 -1.88
CA ILE A 14 5.67 24.90 -3.34
C ILE A 14 5.69 26.32 -3.94
N LEU A 15 5.02 27.27 -3.29
CA LEU A 15 4.95 28.65 -3.75
C LEU A 15 6.29 29.38 -3.61
N GLU A 16 7.03 29.17 -2.53
CA GLU A 16 8.38 29.74 -2.33
C GLU A 16 9.37 29.23 -3.38
N GLU A 17 9.37 27.91 -3.66
CA GLU A 17 10.20 27.32 -4.71
C GLU A 17 9.90 27.93 -6.09
N ILE A 18 8.66 28.34 -6.33
CA ILE A 18 8.24 28.99 -7.59
C ILE A 18 8.58 30.48 -7.56
N GLY A 19 8.43 31.13 -6.41
CA GLY A 19 8.77 32.54 -6.21
C GLY A 19 10.22 32.84 -6.56
N GLN A 20 11.13 31.90 -6.30
CA GLN A 20 12.54 32.01 -6.69
C GLN A 20 12.78 31.96 -8.22
N LEU A 21 11.81 31.40 -8.97
CA LEU A 21 11.85 31.33 -10.44
C LEU A 21 11.11 32.49 -11.12
N ASN A 22 10.42 33.35 -10.35
CA ASN A 22 9.56 34.40 -10.89
C ASN A 22 10.37 35.57 -11.46
N LYS A 23 10.40 35.65 -12.77
CA LYS A 23 10.60 36.90 -13.49
C LYS A 23 9.29 37.71 -13.42
N PRO A 24 9.34 39.03 -13.17
CA PRO A 24 8.16 39.88 -13.26
C PRO A 24 7.54 39.75 -14.66
N ASN A 25 6.23 39.43 -14.73
CA ASN A 25 5.42 39.22 -15.96
C ASN A 25 5.35 37.78 -16.51
N LEU A 26 5.49 36.74 -15.68
CA LEU A 26 5.17 35.37 -16.14
C LEU A 26 3.66 35.23 -16.40
N PRO A 27 3.25 34.68 -17.56
CA PRO A 27 1.84 34.33 -17.79
C PRO A 27 1.32 33.37 -16.74
N PHE A 28 0.06 33.52 -16.33
CA PHE A 28 -0.59 32.68 -15.31
C PHE A 28 -0.50 31.18 -15.64
N ASP A 29 -0.72 30.81 -16.90
CA ASP A 29 -0.66 29.43 -17.36
C ASP A 29 0.74 28.81 -17.16
N TYR A 30 1.77 29.61 -17.33
CA TYR A 30 3.14 29.14 -17.08
C TYR A 30 3.42 28.93 -15.59
N ALA A 31 2.94 29.82 -14.73
CA ALA A 31 3.04 29.65 -13.28
C ALA A 31 2.29 28.39 -12.83
N LEU A 32 1.08 28.16 -13.35
CA LEU A 32 0.27 26.98 -13.07
C LEU A 32 0.97 25.68 -13.50
N ALA A 33 1.53 25.66 -14.71
CA ALA A 33 2.30 24.51 -15.21
C ALA A 33 3.50 24.19 -14.31
N ASN A 34 4.22 25.19 -13.84
CA ASN A 34 5.32 25.01 -12.91
C ASN A 34 4.87 24.44 -11.56
N ILE A 35 3.72 24.89 -11.03
CA ILE A 35 3.12 24.34 -9.81
C ILE A 35 2.86 22.84 -9.98
N TYR A 36 2.17 22.43 -11.04
CA TYR A 36 1.91 21.03 -11.34
C TYR A 36 3.19 20.20 -11.46
N GLN A 37 4.18 20.72 -12.19
CA GLN A 37 5.45 20.04 -12.37
C GLN A 37 6.18 19.83 -11.04
N LYS A 38 6.20 20.85 -10.18
CA LYS A 38 6.78 20.73 -8.83
C LYS A 38 6.06 19.74 -7.95
N MET A 39 4.72 19.74 -7.97
CA MET A 39 3.91 18.75 -7.25
C MET A 39 4.24 17.34 -7.73
N ILE A 40 4.29 17.10 -9.03
CA ILE A 40 4.63 15.78 -9.61
C ILE A 40 6.03 15.34 -9.19
N LEU A 41 7.00 16.25 -9.20
CA LEU A 41 8.38 15.96 -8.78
C LEU A 41 8.47 15.56 -7.29
N LYS A 42 7.64 16.16 -6.43
CA LYS A 42 7.58 15.79 -5.00
C LYS A 42 7.06 14.36 -4.76
N PHE A 43 6.20 13.84 -5.64
CA PHE A 43 5.78 12.44 -5.57
C PHE A 43 6.88 11.45 -6.00
N GLY A 44 7.92 11.94 -6.68
CA GLY A 44 8.99 11.09 -7.18
C GLY A 44 8.58 10.22 -8.39
N LYS A 45 9.42 9.25 -8.73
CA LYS A 45 9.11 8.31 -9.81
C LYS A 45 8.24 7.18 -9.26
N PRO A 46 7.08 6.89 -9.89
CA PRO A 46 6.31 5.73 -9.50
C PRO A 46 7.13 4.45 -9.73
N SER A 47 7.14 3.58 -8.75
CA SER A 47 7.72 2.24 -8.85
C SER A 47 6.63 1.19 -8.77
N GLY A 48 6.74 0.14 -9.56
CA GLY A 48 5.88 -1.03 -9.48
C GLY A 48 6.42 -2.06 -8.48
N ILE A 49 5.56 -3.00 -8.13
CA ILE A 49 5.96 -4.18 -7.36
C ILE A 49 6.71 -5.11 -8.31
N THR A 50 7.94 -5.47 -7.94
CA THR A 50 8.76 -6.41 -8.69
C THR A 50 8.89 -7.73 -7.94
N PRO A 51 9.06 -8.88 -8.62
CA PRO A 51 9.34 -10.15 -7.97
C PRO A 51 10.55 -10.08 -7.05
N ALA A 52 10.61 -10.97 -6.06
CA ALA A 52 11.83 -11.17 -5.29
C ALA A 52 12.98 -11.60 -6.21
N LYS A 53 14.21 -11.33 -5.79
CA LYS A 53 15.39 -11.83 -6.48
C LYS A 53 15.50 -13.35 -6.38
N ASP A 54 15.17 -13.86 -5.19
CA ASP A 54 15.16 -15.28 -4.89
C ASP A 54 13.93 -15.60 -4.02
N GLY A 55 13.19 -16.67 -4.36
CA GLY A 55 12.05 -17.14 -3.59
C GLY A 55 10.83 -16.24 -3.66
N VAL A 56 10.07 -16.22 -2.57
CA VAL A 56 8.79 -15.51 -2.45
C VAL A 56 8.97 -14.10 -1.91
N LYS A 57 8.16 -13.15 -2.41
CA LYS A 57 8.03 -11.82 -1.83
C LYS A 57 6.76 -11.71 -0.99
N ALA A 58 6.91 -11.37 0.28
CA ALA A 58 5.80 -11.08 1.19
C ALA A 58 5.49 -9.57 1.18
N ILE A 59 4.25 -9.22 0.83
CA ILE A 59 3.83 -7.82 0.66
C ILE A 59 2.70 -7.52 1.63
N PHE A 60 2.96 -6.61 2.57
CA PHE A 60 2.00 -6.15 3.55
C PHE A 60 1.31 -4.88 3.09
N PHE A 61 -0.03 -4.85 3.17
CA PHE A 61 -0.82 -3.66 2.89
C PHE A 61 -1.35 -3.07 4.19
N ILE A 62 -0.87 -1.90 4.53
CA ILE A 62 -1.24 -1.16 5.75
C ILE A 62 -2.00 0.11 5.40
N GLY A 63 -2.67 0.69 6.38
CA GLY A 63 -3.36 1.97 6.21
C GLY A 63 -4.69 2.02 6.95
N PRO A 64 -5.35 3.19 6.98
CA PRO A 64 -6.61 3.39 7.69
C PRO A 64 -7.73 2.45 7.24
N THR A 65 -8.78 2.36 8.06
CA THR A 65 -9.99 1.63 7.67
C THR A 65 -10.69 2.36 6.51
N GLY A 66 -11.20 1.60 5.54
CA GLY A 66 -12.00 2.15 4.44
C GLY A 66 -11.22 2.77 3.28
N VAL A 67 -9.88 2.82 3.32
CA VAL A 67 -9.06 3.38 2.22
C VAL A 67 -8.94 2.48 1.00
N GLY A 68 -9.44 1.24 1.07
CA GLY A 68 -9.45 0.29 -0.05
C GLY A 68 -8.32 -0.72 -0.07
N LYS A 69 -7.71 -1.08 1.07
CA LYS A 69 -6.64 -2.11 1.14
C LYS A 69 -7.04 -3.42 0.49
N THR A 70 -8.09 -4.07 1.00
CA THR A 70 -8.59 -5.35 0.49
C THR A 70 -8.93 -5.29 -1.01
N THR A 71 -9.53 -4.18 -1.47
CA THR A 71 -9.82 -3.98 -2.89
C THR A 71 -8.56 -3.83 -3.74
N THR A 72 -7.54 -3.15 -3.22
CA THR A 72 -6.25 -2.98 -3.90
C THR A 72 -5.53 -4.32 -4.02
N ILE A 73 -5.53 -5.11 -2.95
CA ILE A 73 -4.96 -6.47 -2.94
C ILE A 73 -5.64 -7.34 -4.01
N ALA A 74 -6.97 -7.34 -4.08
CA ALA A 74 -7.71 -8.11 -5.07
C ALA A 74 -7.34 -7.72 -6.51
N LYS A 75 -7.19 -6.42 -6.79
CA LYS A 75 -6.77 -5.92 -8.11
C LYS A 75 -5.33 -6.32 -8.45
N LEU A 76 -4.41 -6.23 -7.50
CA LEU A 76 -3.03 -6.65 -7.69
C LEU A 76 -2.91 -8.15 -7.88
N ALA A 77 -3.63 -8.95 -7.08
CA ALA A 77 -3.70 -10.40 -7.24
C ALA A 77 -4.20 -10.79 -8.64
N SER A 78 -5.26 -10.12 -9.11
CA SER A 78 -5.79 -10.33 -10.46
C SER A 78 -4.73 -10.02 -11.52
N LYS A 79 -4.08 -8.86 -11.44
CA LYS A 79 -3.02 -8.48 -12.37
C LYS A 79 -1.87 -9.49 -12.38
N PHE A 80 -1.33 -9.83 -11.22
CA PHE A 80 -0.21 -10.78 -11.14
C PHE A 80 -0.60 -12.16 -11.64
N ARG A 81 -1.79 -12.67 -11.26
CA ARG A 81 -2.25 -14.00 -11.63
C ARG A 81 -2.64 -14.11 -13.09
N LEU A 82 -3.42 -13.15 -13.62
CA LEU A 82 -4.01 -13.22 -14.96
C LEU A 82 -3.09 -12.62 -16.03
N ASP A 83 -2.53 -11.45 -15.79
CA ASP A 83 -1.73 -10.74 -16.79
C ASP A 83 -0.27 -11.18 -16.78
N GLU A 84 0.33 -11.30 -15.59
CA GLU A 84 1.74 -11.60 -15.43
C GLU A 84 2.04 -13.10 -15.24
N LYS A 85 0.98 -13.94 -15.12
CA LYS A 85 1.06 -15.41 -14.94
C LYS A 85 1.90 -15.83 -13.73
N LYS A 86 1.88 -15.04 -12.67
CA LYS A 86 2.59 -15.28 -11.43
C LYS A 86 1.81 -16.18 -10.48
N LYS A 87 2.52 -16.91 -9.63
CA LYS A 87 1.93 -17.66 -8.51
C LYS A 87 1.71 -16.70 -7.37
N VAL A 88 0.44 -16.51 -6.98
CA VAL A 88 0.04 -15.57 -5.93
C VAL A 88 -0.71 -16.30 -4.82
N ALA A 89 -0.42 -16.00 -3.57
CA ALA A 89 -1.20 -16.42 -2.42
C ALA A 89 -1.75 -15.19 -1.69
N LEU A 90 -2.94 -15.32 -1.11
CA LEU A 90 -3.59 -14.26 -0.35
C LEU A 90 -3.66 -14.65 1.12
N LEU A 91 -3.20 -13.77 1.99
CA LEU A 91 -3.33 -13.91 3.44
C LEU A 91 -4.11 -12.71 4.00
N THR A 92 -4.85 -12.91 5.08
CA THR A 92 -5.41 -11.82 5.87
C THR A 92 -5.09 -11.98 7.33
N ALA A 93 -4.58 -10.93 7.94
CA ALA A 93 -4.44 -10.75 9.38
C ALA A 93 -5.53 -9.83 9.95
N ASP A 94 -6.50 -9.39 9.12
CA ASP A 94 -7.68 -8.66 9.56
C ASP A 94 -8.75 -9.63 10.11
N THR A 95 -8.54 -10.07 11.33
CA THR A 95 -9.44 -11.02 12.02
C THR A 95 -10.64 -10.34 12.65
N TYR A 96 -10.65 -9.01 12.72
CA TYR A 96 -11.75 -8.24 13.32
C TYR A 96 -12.92 -8.05 12.37
N ARG A 97 -12.66 -7.92 11.08
CA ARG A 97 -13.68 -7.65 10.06
C ARG A 97 -13.96 -8.91 9.23
N ILE A 98 -14.80 -9.79 9.75
CA ILE A 98 -15.18 -11.07 9.11
C ILE A 98 -15.63 -10.83 7.66
N ALA A 99 -16.43 -9.81 7.39
CA ALA A 99 -16.91 -9.50 6.04
C ALA A 99 -15.76 -9.14 5.07
N ALA A 100 -14.70 -8.48 5.52
CA ALA A 100 -13.53 -8.17 4.69
C ALA A 100 -12.74 -9.45 4.35
N ALA A 101 -12.56 -10.35 5.31
CA ALA A 101 -11.92 -11.64 5.09
C ALA A 101 -12.71 -12.50 4.08
N GLU A 102 -14.04 -12.56 4.20
CA GLU A 102 -14.89 -13.29 3.25
C GLU A 102 -14.90 -12.64 1.85
N GLN A 103 -14.83 -11.33 1.77
CA GLN A 103 -14.67 -10.64 0.49
C GLN A 103 -13.34 -11.02 -0.18
N LEU A 104 -12.23 -11.04 0.56
CA LEU A 104 -10.94 -11.42 0.02
C LEU A 104 -10.90 -12.91 -0.37
N ARG A 105 -11.55 -13.77 0.42
CA ARG A 105 -11.75 -15.21 0.10
C ARG A 105 -12.49 -15.39 -1.21
N THR A 106 -13.55 -14.61 -1.44
CA THR A 106 -14.31 -14.63 -2.69
C THR A 106 -13.43 -14.30 -3.89
N TYR A 107 -12.59 -13.26 -3.79
CA TYR A 107 -11.64 -12.95 -4.85
C TYR A 107 -10.61 -14.07 -5.05
N ALA A 108 -10.09 -14.65 -3.98
CA ALA A 108 -9.16 -15.77 -4.06
C ALA A 108 -9.76 -16.96 -4.83
N ASN A 109 -11.02 -17.29 -4.54
CA ASN A 109 -11.74 -18.36 -5.24
C ASN A 109 -11.93 -18.07 -6.74
N ILE A 110 -12.30 -16.81 -7.09
CA ILE A 110 -12.45 -16.41 -8.50
C ILE A 110 -11.12 -16.49 -9.26
N LEU A 111 -10.02 -16.12 -8.60
CA LEU A 111 -8.68 -16.13 -9.20
C LEU A 111 -7.99 -17.51 -9.14
N GLU A 112 -8.61 -18.46 -8.47
CA GLU A 112 -8.04 -19.79 -8.21
C GLU A 112 -6.66 -19.69 -7.54
N VAL A 113 -6.57 -18.85 -6.51
CA VAL A 113 -5.36 -18.68 -5.70
C VAL A 113 -5.62 -19.09 -4.25
N PRO A 114 -4.63 -19.64 -3.53
CA PRO A 114 -4.81 -20.01 -2.13
C PRO A 114 -5.09 -18.79 -1.27
N PHE A 115 -5.94 -19.00 -0.26
CA PHE A 115 -6.30 -18.00 0.74
C PHE A 115 -6.19 -18.59 2.14
N ARG A 116 -5.64 -17.83 3.07
CA ARG A 116 -5.58 -18.21 4.50
C ARG A 116 -5.80 -17.00 5.40
N VAL A 117 -6.55 -17.22 6.49
CA VAL A 117 -6.63 -16.26 7.61
C VAL A 117 -5.51 -16.63 8.59
N VAL A 118 -4.79 -15.63 9.09
CA VAL A 118 -3.73 -15.82 10.07
C VAL A 118 -4.05 -15.02 11.35
N TYR A 119 -4.00 -15.69 12.49
CA TYR A 119 -4.41 -15.14 13.79
C TYR A 119 -3.20 -14.81 14.68
N SER A 120 -2.02 -15.31 14.33
CA SER A 120 -0.81 -15.09 15.09
C SER A 120 0.43 -14.97 14.20
N GLU A 121 1.51 -14.49 14.79
CA GLU A 121 2.82 -14.39 14.13
C GLU A 121 3.34 -15.78 13.71
N GLU A 122 3.12 -16.79 14.54
CA GLU A 122 3.53 -18.17 14.25
C GLU A 122 2.76 -18.74 13.04
N GLU A 123 1.45 -18.47 12.97
CA GLU A 123 0.63 -18.87 11.84
C GLU A 123 1.04 -18.16 10.54
N LEU A 124 1.43 -16.89 10.64
CA LEU A 124 1.96 -16.15 9.50
C LEU A 124 3.25 -16.79 9.00
N GLY A 125 4.20 -17.09 9.91
CA GLY A 125 5.46 -17.73 9.55
C GLY A 125 5.24 -19.08 8.85
N LYS A 126 4.34 -19.92 9.39
CA LYS A 126 3.96 -21.20 8.77
C LYS A 126 3.30 -21.02 7.41
N ALA A 127 2.39 -20.03 7.27
CA ALA A 127 1.73 -19.76 6.01
C ALA A 127 2.73 -19.29 4.94
N VAL A 128 3.70 -18.48 5.29
CA VAL A 128 4.73 -18.01 4.36
C VAL A 128 5.64 -19.17 3.94
N GLU A 129 6.02 -20.04 4.86
CA GLU A 129 6.82 -21.23 4.53
C GLU A 129 6.05 -22.20 3.60
N ASP A 130 4.75 -22.41 3.84
CA ASP A 130 3.90 -23.24 2.98
C ASP A 130 3.79 -22.65 1.55
N PHE A 131 3.94 -21.34 1.38
CA PHE A 131 3.84 -20.65 0.10
C PHE A 131 5.20 -20.18 -0.46
N LYS A 132 6.31 -20.71 0.03
CA LYS A 132 7.65 -20.30 -0.42
C LYS A 132 7.93 -20.52 -1.92
N GLU A 133 7.19 -21.41 -2.57
CA GLU A 133 7.26 -21.68 -4.01
C GLU A 133 6.40 -20.71 -4.85
N TYR A 134 5.78 -19.71 -4.19
CA TYR A 134 5.01 -18.68 -4.87
C TYR A 134 5.89 -17.47 -5.19
N ASP A 135 5.47 -16.67 -6.19
CA ASP A 135 6.16 -15.42 -6.52
C ASP A 135 5.80 -14.32 -5.50
N TYR A 136 4.50 -14.27 -5.11
CA TYR A 136 3.98 -13.26 -4.22
C TYR A 136 3.04 -13.82 -3.16
N ILE A 137 3.17 -13.31 -1.94
CA ILE A 137 2.19 -13.44 -0.87
C ILE A 137 1.68 -12.04 -0.55
N LEU A 138 0.40 -11.76 -0.84
CA LEU A 138 -0.24 -10.49 -0.55
C LEU A 138 -0.98 -10.59 0.79
N ILE A 139 -0.64 -9.72 1.73
CA ILE A 139 -1.10 -9.81 3.12
C ILE A 139 -1.96 -8.58 3.44
N ASP A 140 -3.28 -8.82 3.62
CA ASP A 140 -4.21 -7.79 4.10
C ASP A 140 -4.10 -7.66 5.62
N THR A 141 -4.03 -6.42 6.10
CA THR A 141 -3.93 -6.14 7.53
C THR A 141 -5.14 -5.33 8.00
N ALA A 142 -5.43 -5.43 9.29
CA ALA A 142 -6.46 -4.61 9.91
C ALA A 142 -6.20 -3.11 9.65
N GLY A 143 -7.27 -2.36 9.41
CA GLY A 143 -7.19 -0.91 9.26
C GLY A 143 -6.91 -0.26 10.61
N HIS A 144 -5.95 0.64 10.65
CA HIS A 144 -5.56 1.33 11.88
C HIS A 144 -6.19 2.72 11.95
N SER A 145 -6.72 3.06 13.11
CA SER A 145 -6.95 4.46 13.48
C SER A 145 -5.60 5.07 13.88
N HIS A 146 -5.36 6.33 13.52
CA HIS A 146 -4.11 7.06 13.84
C HIS A 146 -3.77 7.09 15.34
N GLN A 147 -4.71 6.75 16.22
CA GLN A 147 -4.59 6.81 17.67
C GLN A 147 -4.23 5.47 18.34
N ASN A 148 -4.15 4.36 17.59
CA ASN A 148 -3.92 3.05 18.21
C ASN A 148 -2.47 2.57 18.02
N ASN A 149 -1.60 2.88 19.00
CA ASN A 149 -0.20 2.48 19.03
C ASN A 149 -0.01 0.95 19.12
N GLU A 150 -0.90 0.26 19.80
CA GLU A 150 -0.87 -1.19 19.97
C GLU A 150 -0.95 -1.94 18.63
N GLN A 151 -1.75 -1.42 17.71
CA GLN A 151 -1.88 -1.99 16.37
C GLN A 151 -0.63 -1.75 15.50
N LYS A 152 0.07 -0.61 15.71
CA LYS A 152 1.35 -0.36 15.04
C LYS A 152 2.43 -1.33 15.51
N GLU A 153 2.49 -1.58 16.81
CA GLU A 153 3.43 -2.56 17.39
C GLU A 153 3.16 -3.97 16.88
N ASN A 154 1.91 -4.39 16.80
CA ASN A 154 1.52 -5.69 16.26
C ASN A 154 1.94 -5.85 14.78
N MET A 155 1.84 -4.77 14.00
CA MET A 155 2.33 -4.77 12.61
C MET A 155 3.84 -4.94 12.51
N CYS A 156 4.59 -4.21 13.34
CA CYS A 156 6.06 -4.33 13.37
C CYS A 156 6.47 -5.74 13.80
N LYS A 157 5.77 -6.34 14.75
CA LYS A 157 5.99 -7.72 15.18
C LYS A 157 5.68 -8.70 14.05
N LEU A 158 4.50 -8.59 13.41
CA LEU A 158 4.11 -9.45 12.28
C LEU A 158 5.13 -9.44 11.15
N SER A 159 5.61 -8.27 10.76
CA SER A 159 6.63 -8.16 9.70
C SER A 159 8.03 -8.61 10.17
N GLY A 160 8.32 -8.46 11.47
CA GLY A 160 9.60 -8.85 12.08
C GLY A 160 9.76 -10.35 12.26
N THR A 161 8.67 -11.11 12.34
CA THR A 161 8.69 -12.56 12.61
C THR A 161 9.09 -13.40 11.39
N LEU A 162 8.98 -12.84 10.19
CA LEU A 162 9.38 -13.57 8.99
C LEU A 162 10.91 -13.66 8.90
N ASP A 163 11.41 -14.82 8.45
CA ASP A 163 12.83 -15.06 8.21
C ASP A 163 13.45 -13.90 7.40
N GLU A 164 14.67 -13.50 7.76
CA GLU A 164 15.42 -12.44 7.06
C GLU A 164 15.67 -12.74 5.58
N LYS A 165 15.63 -14.03 5.21
CA LYS A 165 15.77 -14.47 3.83
C LYS A 165 14.55 -14.17 2.96
N ILE A 166 13.38 -13.89 3.56
CA ILE A 166 12.16 -13.57 2.83
C ILE A 166 12.16 -12.08 2.51
N GLU A 167 12.12 -11.75 1.22
CA GLU A 167 12.00 -10.36 0.79
C GLU A 167 10.64 -9.79 1.19
N LYS A 168 10.65 -8.71 1.95
CA LYS A 168 9.46 -8.06 2.52
C LYS A 168 9.30 -6.66 1.97
N GLU A 169 8.07 -6.31 1.59
CA GLU A 169 7.69 -4.94 1.26
C GLU A 169 6.44 -4.54 2.03
N ILE A 170 6.38 -3.29 2.47
CA ILE A 170 5.23 -2.72 3.17
C ILE A 170 4.70 -1.56 2.36
N TYR A 171 3.43 -1.64 1.94
CA TYR A 171 2.74 -0.59 1.20
C TYR A 171 1.71 0.11 2.07
N LEU A 172 1.88 1.40 2.23
CA LEU A 172 0.87 2.26 2.85
C LEU A 172 -0.19 2.62 1.80
N VAL A 173 -1.41 2.13 2.02
CA VAL A 173 -2.57 2.46 1.18
C VAL A 173 -3.27 3.67 1.75
N LEU A 174 -3.38 4.71 0.93
CA LEU A 174 -4.07 5.95 1.24
C LEU A 174 -5.16 6.21 0.21
N SER A 175 -6.24 6.85 0.62
CA SER A 175 -7.28 7.31 -0.29
C SER A 175 -7.06 8.79 -0.62
N ALA A 176 -7.02 9.11 -1.91
CA ALA A 176 -6.91 10.49 -2.36
C ALA A 176 -8.14 11.36 -2.02
N THR A 177 -9.25 10.71 -1.58
CA THR A 177 -10.48 11.39 -1.16
C THR A 177 -10.59 11.55 0.35
N THR A 178 -9.65 11.01 1.12
CA THR A 178 -9.65 11.15 2.59
C THR A 178 -9.11 12.51 2.97
N LYS A 179 -9.91 13.25 3.75
CA LYS A 179 -9.48 14.53 4.33
C LYS A 179 -8.38 14.26 5.36
N TYR A 180 -7.29 15.01 5.23
CA TYR A 180 -6.26 15.05 6.26
C TYR A 180 -6.76 15.91 7.41
N ARG A 181 -6.93 15.34 8.59
CA ARG A 181 -7.26 16.06 9.82
C ARG A 181 -6.17 15.83 10.84
#